data_f079a24c10a0271d3e53629b2ebf5c02
#
_entry.id   f079a24c10a0271d3e53629b2ebf5c02
#
_cell.length_a   1.000
_cell.length_b   1.000
_cell.length_c   1.000
_cell.angle_alpha   90.00
_cell.angle_beta   90.00
_cell.angle_gamma   90.00
#
_symmetry.space_group_name_H-M   'P 1'
#
loop_
_entity.id
_entity.type
_entity.pdbx_description
1 polymer ?
#
loop_
_entity_poly.entity_id
_entity_poly.type
_entity_poly.pdbx_seq_one_letter_code
_entity_poly.pdbx_strand_id
1 'polypeptide(L)'
;EARMIRRMTTTTALSSGLADLRKDYMLASLGKRDLAADPFAQFNKWMDEARTAQVPEPTAMNLATVGLNGRPSARIVLLKEVNERGFVFYTNYDSRKGRELAESQWAALTFHWVELERQVRIEGHVEKVPAAESDAYFKSRPLASRIGAHASPQSEKIDSREALEARFADAQAKFGDNPPRPAHWGGYVIVPEM
;
A
#
# COMPACT_ATOMS: atom_id res chain seq x y z
N GLU A 1 -15.93 -0.93 -55.03
CA GLU A 1 -16.68 -1.78 -54.05
C GLU A 1 -16.15 -1.47 -52.64
N ALA A 2 -16.88 -0.62 -51.90
CA ALA A 2 -16.58 -0.25 -50.53
C ALA A 2 -17.17 -1.32 -49.58
N ARG A 3 -16.30 -2.11 -48.95
CA ARG A 3 -16.67 -3.10 -47.94
C ARG A 3 -16.88 -2.40 -46.61
N MET A 4 -18.14 -2.15 -46.27
CA MET A 4 -18.57 -1.57 -44.98
C MET A 4 -18.37 -2.60 -43.87
N ILE A 5 -17.33 -2.42 -43.04
CA ILE A 5 -17.13 -3.23 -41.85
C ILE A 5 -18.10 -2.73 -40.78
N ARG A 6 -19.16 -3.49 -40.57
CA ARG A 6 -20.12 -3.30 -39.49
C ARG A 6 -19.42 -3.66 -38.18
N ARG A 7 -19.03 -2.66 -37.36
CA ARG A 7 -18.67 -2.87 -35.97
C ARG A 7 -19.89 -3.37 -35.20
N MET A 8 -19.92 -4.65 -34.90
CA MET A 8 -20.87 -5.18 -33.91
C MET A 8 -20.38 -4.69 -32.52
N THR A 9 -21.01 -3.65 -32.05
CA THR A 9 -20.93 -3.28 -30.63
C THR A 9 -21.78 -4.26 -29.83
N THR A 10 -21.18 -5.33 -29.37
CA THR A 10 -21.78 -6.17 -28.32
C THR A 10 -21.73 -5.37 -27.04
N THR A 11 -22.78 -4.60 -26.77
CA THR A 11 -22.99 -4.05 -25.44
C THR A 11 -23.36 -5.22 -24.54
N THR A 12 -22.36 -5.85 -23.92
CA THR A 12 -22.60 -6.76 -22.80
C THR A 12 -23.15 -5.90 -21.69
N ALA A 13 -24.41 -6.09 -21.33
CA ALA A 13 -25.03 -5.47 -20.18
C ALA A 13 -24.22 -5.89 -18.94
N LEU A 14 -23.38 -5.00 -18.44
CA LEU A 14 -22.65 -5.17 -17.19
C LEU A 14 -23.68 -5.18 -16.06
N SER A 15 -23.96 -6.40 -15.58
CA SER A 15 -24.62 -6.77 -14.34
C SER A 15 -25.82 -5.91 -13.90
N SER A 16 -27.02 -6.35 -14.29
CA SER A 16 -28.21 -6.13 -13.48
C SER A 16 -27.97 -6.75 -12.09
N GLY A 17 -27.95 -5.94 -11.03
CA GLY A 17 -27.86 -6.46 -9.66
C GLY A 17 -26.80 -5.88 -8.76
N LEU A 18 -25.80 -5.12 -9.26
CA LEU A 18 -24.82 -4.48 -8.36
C LEU A 18 -25.48 -3.44 -7.44
N ALA A 19 -26.50 -2.75 -7.92
CA ALA A 19 -27.26 -1.77 -7.13
C ALA A 19 -28.07 -2.42 -5.99
N ASP A 20 -28.36 -3.72 -6.12
CA ASP A 20 -29.14 -4.48 -5.15
C ASP A 20 -28.25 -5.15 -4.08
N LEU A 21 -26.91 -5.14 -4.26
CA LEU A 21 -25.95 -5.63 -3.29
C LEU A 21 -25.80 -4.62 -2.15
N ARG A 22 -26.77 -4.59 -1.27
CA ARG A 22 -26.79 -3.75 -0.08
C ARG A 22 -26.69 -4.61 1.17
N LYS A 23 -25.92 -4.14 2.15
CA LYS A 23 -25.81 -4.73 3.47
C LYS A 23 -26.05 -3.63 4.49
N ASP A 24 -26.91 -3.89 5.47
CA ASP A 24 -27.09 -3.00 6.61
C ASP A 24 -25.90 -3.16 7.56
N TYR A 25 -25.26 -2.05 7.90
CA TYR A 25 -24.15 -1.99 8.84
C TYR A 25 -24.74 -1.90 10.25
N MET A 26 -24.66 -2.98 11.05
CA MET A 26 -25.32 -3.08 12.35
C MET A 26 -24.44 -3.67 13.46
N LEU A 27 -23.15 -3.93 13.20
CA LEU A 27 -22.27 -4.58 14.17
C LEU A 27 -22.00 -3.73 15.42
N ALA A 28 -21.86 -2.41 15.26
CA ALA A 28 -21.60 -1.52 16.37
C ALA A 28 -22.01 -0.08 16.06
N SER A 29 -22.25 0.71 17.10
CA SER A 29 -22.36 2.15 17.01
C SER A 29 -21.11 2.81 17.62
N LEU A 30 -20.65 3.92 17.02
CA LEU A 30 -19.55 4.71 17.54
C LEU A 30 -20.09 6.00 18.14
N GLY A 31 -20.16 6.06 19.47
CA GLY A 31 -20.52 7.25 20.20
C GLY A 31 -19.31 8.05 20.68
N LYS A 32 -19.49 9.29 21.05
CA LYS A 32 -18.40 10.14 21.60
C LYS A 32 -17.70 9.52 22.83
N ARG A 33 -18.40 8.70 23.60
CA ARG A 33 -17.87 8.03 24.80
C ARG A 33 -16.93 6.86 24.46
N ASP A 34 -17.00 6.37 23.23
CA ASP A 34 -16.21 5.22 22.77
C ASP A 34 -14.88 5.65 22.16
N LEU A 35 -14.72 6.97 21.91
CA LEU A 35 -13.52 7.53 21.33
C LEU A 35 -12.42 7.71 22.38
N ALA A 36 -11.20 7.29 22.05
CA ALA A 36 -10.02 7.69 22.79
C ALA A 36 -9.75 9.20 22.62
N ALA A 37 -9.07 9.80 23.58
CA ALA A 37 -8.71 11.24 23.51
C ALA A 37 -7.66 11.53 22.42
N ASP A 38 -6.84 10.52 22.09
CA ASP A 38 -5.80 10.58 21.09
C ASP A 38 -6.16 9.68 19.89
N PRO A 39 -6.09 10.18 18.63
CA PRO A 39 -6.42 9.40 17.44
C PRO A 39 -5.48 8.21 17.20
N PHE A 40 -4.20 8.29 17.61
CA PHE A 40 -3.28 7.15 17.54
C PHE A 40 -3.67 6.04 18.52
N ALA A 41 -4.06 6.40 19.74
CA ALA A 41 -4.59 5.45 20.71
C ALA A 41 -5.87 4.79 20.19
N GLN A 42 -6.76 5.56 19.56
CA GLN A 42 -7.97 5.03 18.92
C GLN A 42 -7.65 4.07 17.78
N PHE A 43 -6.71 4.43 16.91
CA PHE A 43 -6.28 3.56 15.82
C PHE A 43 -5.67 2.25 16.34
N ASN A 44 -4.79 2.32 17.33
CA ASN A 44 -4.15 1.14 17.91
C ASN A 44 -5.18 0.20 18.55
N LYS A 45 -6.15 0.75 19.29
CA LYS A 45 -7.28 -0.03 19.81
C LYS A 45 -8.02 -0.76 18.69
N TRP A 46 -8.36 -0.08 17.62
CA TRP A 46 -9.08 -0.66 16.49
C TRP A 46 -8.23 -1.68 15.70
N MET A 47 -6.94 -1.46 15.58
CA MET A 47 -6.01 -2.43 14.98
C MET A 47 -5.93 -3.72 15.81
N ASP A 48 -5.89 -3.61 17.15
CA ASP A 48 -5.90 -4.77 18.03
C ASP A 48 -7.24 -5.53 17.99
N GLU A 49 -8.35 -4.82 17.87
CA GLU A 49 -9.66 -5.43 17.63
C GLU A 49 -9.70 -6.18 16.29
N ALA A 50 -9.14 -5.59 15.22
CA ALA A 50 -9.04 -6.22 13.91
C ALA A 50 -8.17 -7.49 13.93
N ARG A 51 -7.06 -7.46 14.65
CA ARG A 51 -6.19 -8.63 14.86
C ARG A 51 -6.91 -9.73 15.66
N THR A 52 -7.61 -9.35 16.72
CA THR A 52 -8.37 -10.27 17.58
C THR A 52 -9.52 -10.92 16.81
N ALA A 53 -10.21 -10.15 15.95
CA ALA A 53 -11.26 -10.64 15.07
C ALA A 53 -10.72 -11.44 13.86
N GLN A 54 -9.39 -11.62 13.76
CA GLN A 54 -8.74 -12.33 12.67
C GLN A 54 -9.09 -11.77 11.27
N VAL A 55 -9.25 -10.44 11.16
CA VAL A 55 -9.43 -9.79 9.87
C VAL A 55 -8.27 -10.16 8.94
N PRO A 56 -8.51 -10.62 7.71
CA PRO A 56 -7.46 -10.92 6.77
C PRO A 56 -6.58 -9.69 6.49
N GLU A 57 -5.26 -9.83 6.65
CA GLU A 57 -4.28 -8.76 6.43
C GLU A 57 -4.67 -7.39 7.03
N PRO A 58 -4.92 -7.27 8.34
CA PRO A 58 -5.45 -6.05 8.95
C PRO A 58 -4.55 -4.83 8.74
N THR A 59 -3.27 -5.05 8.40
CA THR A 59 -2.30 -4.00 8.08
C THR A 59 -2.34 -3.54 6.62
N ALA A 60 -3.13 -4.20 5.76
CA ALA A 60 -3.30 -3.77 4.38
C ALA A 60 -4.06 -2.44 4.33
N MET A 61 -3.51 -1.48 3.60
CA MET A 61 -4.11 -0.17 3.45
C MET A 61 -3.99 0.30 2.00
N ASN A 62 -5.03 0.97 1.51
CA ASN A 62 -4.99 1.63 0.23
C ASN A 62 -4.24 2.95 0.38
N LEU A 63 -3.11 3.07 -0.31
CA LEU A 63 -2.32 4.30 -0.40
C LEU A 63 -2.68 5.03 -1.69
N ALA A 64 -3.25 6.21 -1.58
CA ALA A 64 -3.49 7.12 -2.68
C ALA A 64 -2.39 8.19 -2.73
N THR A 65 -1.89 8.46 -3.94
CA THR A 65 -0.85 9.44 -4.23
C THR A 65 -1.21 10.22 -5.49
N VAL A 66 -0.65 11.41 -5.65
CA VAL A 66 -0.87 12.28 -6.81
C VAL A 66 0.48 12.70 -7.38
N GLY A 67 0.67 12.53 -8.69
CA GLY A 67 1.85 13.03 -9.39
C GLY A 67 1.70 14.49 -9.84
N LEU A 68 2.78 15.07 -10.36
CA LEU A 68 2.80 16.46 -10.86
C LEU A 68 1.74 16.76 -11.93
N ASN A 69 1.26 15.75 -12.62
CA ASN A 69 0.18 15.90 -13.62
C ASN A 69 -1.22 15.98 -12.99
N GLY A 70 -1.33 16.00 -11.66
CA GLY A 70 -2.58 16.06 -10.91
C GLY A 70 -3.42 14.77 -10.95
N ARG A 71 -2.93 13.69 -11.57
CA ARG A 71 -3.68 12.43 -11.66
C ARG A 71 -3.45 11.57 -10.42
N PRO A 72 -4.52 11.20 -9.71
CA PRO A 72 -4.41 10.29 -8.57
C PRO A 72 -4.09 8.86 -9.04
N SER A 73 -3.39 8.14 -8.21
CA SER A 73 -3.19 6.70 -8.35
C SER A 73 -3.27 6.03 -6.97
N ALA A 74 -3.70 4.77 -6.94
CA ALA A 74 -3.88 4.05 -5.68
C ALA A 74 -3.38 2.61 -5.79
N ARG A 75 -2.96 2.04 -4.66
CA ARG A 75 -2.50 0.65 -4.53
C ARG A 75 -2.55 0.23 -3.08
N ILE A 76 -2.52 -1.07 -2.85
CA ILE A 76 -2.38 -1.61 -1.50
C ILE A 76 -0.89 -1.60 -1.11
N VAL A 77 -0.63 -1.15 0.11
CA VAL A 77 0.64 -1.29 0.83
C VAL A 77 0.37 -1.80 2.24
N LEU A 78 1.41 -2.23 2.95
CA LEU A 78 1.26 -2.76 4.30
C LEU A 78 1.81 -1.78 5.33
N LEU A 79 0.98 -1.42 6.30
CA LEU A 79 1.42 -0.71 7.51
C LEU A 79 2.45 -1.56 8.26
N LYS A 80 3.54 -0.95 8.70
CA LYS A 80 4.61 -1.64 9.43
C LYS A 80 4.80 -1.13 10.84
N GLU A 81 4.47 0.14 11.07
CA GLU A 81 4.56 0.77 12.37
C GLU A 81 3.57 1.93 12.47
N VAL A 82 3.07 2.16 13.67
CA VAL A 82 2.37 3.38 14.06
C VAL A 82 3.08 3.92 15.29
N ASN A 83 3.56 5.13 15.22
CA ASN A 83 4.22 5.82 16.32
C ASN A 83 3.75 7.28 16.40
N GLU A 84 4.30 8.06 17.31
CA GLU A 84 3.96 9.47 17.51
C GLU A 84 4.16 10.36 16.28
N ARG A 85 5.00 9.94 15.32
CA ARG A 85 5.20 10.66 14.04
C ARG A 85 4.09 10.36 13.04
N GLY A 86 3.54 9.13 13.05
CA GLY A 86 2.52 8.73 12.07
C GLY A 86 2.58 7.27 11.67
N PHE A 87 2.18 7.02 10.43
CA PHE A 87 1.96 5.71 9.85
C PHE A 87 3.09 5.33 8.90
N VAL A 88 3.86 4.29 9.24
CA VAL A 88 5.07 3.89 8.53
C VAL A 88 4.82 2.72 7.58
N PHE A 89 5.29 2.85 6.34
CA PHE A 89 5.35 1.76 5.38
C PHE A 89 6.67 1.80 4.60
N TYR A 90 7.05 0.68 3.98
CA TYR A 90 8.30 0.57 3.23
C TYR A 90 8.04 0.21 1.78
N THR A 91 8.82 0.81 0.87
CA THR A 91 8.65 0.61 -0.58
C THR A 91 9.94 0.87 -1.35
N ASN A 92 9.89 0.66 -2.66
CA ASN A 92 10.89 1.10 -3.61
C ASN A 92 10.62 2.58 -3.94
N TYR A 93 11.60 3.46 -3.73
CA TYR A 93 11.52 4.89 -3.99
C TYR A 93 11.42 5.22 -5.49
N ASP A 94 11.98 4.37 -6.36
CA ASP A 94 11.91 4.54 -7.81
C ASP A 94 10.60 3.99 -8.41
N SER A 95 9.74 3.38 -7.60
CA SER A 95 8.41 2.96 -8.04
C SER A 95 7.53 4.18 -8.37
N ARG A 96 6.43 3.95 -9.11
CA ARG A 96 5.48 5.02 -9.44
C ARG A 96 5.04 5.80 -8.19
N LYS A 97 4.65 5.11 -7.11
CA LYS A 97 4.27 5.76 -5.86
C LYS A 97 5.43 6.51 -5.21
N GLY A 98 6.65 5.95 -5.27
CA GLY A 98 7.84 6.59 -4.71
C GLY A 98 8.16 7.92 -5.38
N ARG A 99 8.07 7.96 -6.71
CA ARG A 99 8.22 9.22 -7.49
C ARG A 99 7.11 10.22 -7.16
N GLU A 100 5.85 9.79 -7.17
CA GLU A 100 4.70 10.65 -6.84
C GLU A 100 4.82 11.23 -5.42
N LEU A 101 5.26 10.45 -4.43
CA LEU A 101 5.48 10.92 -3.06
C LEU A 101 6.67 11.88 -2.93
N ALA A 102 7.72 11.69 -3.73
CA ALA A 102 8.84 12.62 -3.76
C ALA A 102 8.45 13.99 -4.34
N GLU A 103 7.48 14.00 -5.25
CA GLU A 103 7.00 15.19 -5.95
C GLU A 103 5.97 15.98 -5.14
N SER A 104 4.92 15.32 -4.67
CA SER A 104 3.78 16.00 -4.02
C SER A 104 3.88 16.03 -2.49
N GLN A 105 4.57 15.07 -1.90
CA GLN A 105 4.70 14.90 -0.44
C GLN A 105 3.37 14.78 0.33
N TRP A 106 2.28 14.46 -0.37
CA TRP A 106 0.95 14.27 0.21
C TRP A 106 0.43 12.88 -0.13
N ALA A 107 -0.25 12.27 0.82
CA ALA A 107 -0.90 10.99 0.62
C ALA A 107 -2.16 10.84 1.47
N ALA A 108 -3.01 9.93 1.02
CA ALA A 108 -4.12 9.43 1.83
C ALA A 108 -4.01 7.92 2.00
N LEU A 109 -4.32 7.45 3.20
CA LEU A 109 -4.45 6.04 3.53
C LEU A 109 -5.90 5.69 3.81
N THR A 110 -6.31 4.50 3.42
CA THR A 110 -7.61 3.95 3.81
C THR A 110 -7.43 2.51 4.24
N PHE A 111 -7.83 2.21 5.48
CA PHE A 111 -8.05 0.85 5.97
C PHE A 111 -9.51 0.52 5.81
N HIS A 112 -9.82 -0.71 5.42
CA HIS A 112 -11.19 -1.20 5.30
C HIS A 112 -11.29 -2.60 5.89
N TRP A 113 -11.78 -2.68 7.10
CA TRP A 113 -11.99 -3.93 7.84
C TRP A 113 -13.47 -4.33 7.72
N VAL A 114 -13.76 -5.09 6.66
CA VAL A 114 -15.13 -5.47 6.28
C VAL A 114 -15.83 -6.26 7.39
N GLU A 115 -15.08 -7.13 8.04
CA GLU A 115 -15.59 -7.99 9.12
C GLU A 115 -16.02 -7.20 10.36
N LEU A 116 -15.46 -6.01 10.53
CA LEU A 116 -15.79 -5.07 11.63
C LEU A 116 -16.67 -3.92 11.17
N GLU A 117 -17.09 -3.92 9.91
CA GLU A 117 -17.82 -2.79 9.29
C GLU A 117 -17.16 -1.43 9.56
N ARG A 118 -15.81 -1.41 9.49
CA ARG A 118 -15.01 -0.26 9.88
C ARG A 118 -14.11 0.21 8.75
N GLN A 119 -14.08 1.54 8.58
CA GLN A 119 -13.15 2.22 7.70
C GLN A 119 -12.39 3.28 8.48
N VAL A 120 -11.06 3.36 8.27
CA VAL A 120 -10.22 4.45 8.79
C VAL A 120 -9.57 5.14 7.62
N ARG A 121 -9.68 6.47 7.56
CA ARG A 121 -9.01 7.32 6.58
C ARG A 121 -8.02 8.22 7.29
N ILE A 122 -6.85 8.39 6.68
CA ILE A 122 -5.76 9.24 7.18
C ILE A 122 -5.23 10.03 6.00
N GLU A 123 -5.14 11.33 6.14
CA GLU A 123 -4.54 12.22 5.15
C GLU A 123 -3.39 12.96 5.83
N GLY A 124 -2.30 13.18 5.11
CA GLY A 124 -1.18 13.84 5.72
C GLY A 124 0.04 14.01 4.83
N HIS A 125 1.02 14.68 5.40
CA HIS A 125 2.30 14.95 4.77
C HIS A 125 3.21 13.72 4.85
N VAL A 126 4.02 13.51 3.82
CA VAL A 126 4.87 12.31 3.70
C VAL A 126 6.33 12.67 3.84
N GLU A 127 7.01 11.98 4.74
CA GLU A 127 8.44 12.12 4.98
C GLU A 127 9.15 10.77 4.83
N LYS A 128 10.42 10.80 4.43
CA LYS A 128 11.23 9.58 4.50
C LYS A 128 11.62 9.30 5.94
N VAL A 129 11.52 8.04 6.36
CA VAL A 129 12.10 7.65 7.65
C VAL A 129 13.63 7.68 7.59
N PRO A 130 14.32 7.86 8.71
CA PRO A 130 15.78 7.81 8.77
C PRO A 130 16.36 6.54 8.13
N ALA A 131 17.54 6.67 7.51
CA ALA A 131 18.18 5.55 6.85
C ALA A 131 18.41 4.36 7.78
N ALA A 132 18.79 4.63 9.03
CA ALA A 132 19.01 3.59 10.05
C ALA A 132 17.74 2.75 10.34
N GLU A 133 16.56 3.37 10.37
CA GLU A 133 15.28 2.66 10.54
C GLU A 133 15.00 1.78 9.32
N SER A 134 15.22 2.33 8.11
CA SER A 134 15.08 1.55 6.87
C SER A 134 16.05 0.37 6.81
N ASP A 135 17.29 0.55 7.27
CA ASP A 135 18.31 -0.51 7.33
C ASP A 135 17.91 -1.61 8.33
N ALA A 136 17.44 -1.22 9.51
CA ALA A 136 16.98 -2.15 10.54
C ALA A 136 15.79 -2.98 10.06
N TYR A 137 14.78 -2.32 9.49
CA TYR A 137 13.63 -3.03 8.96
C TYR A 137 13.98 -3.89 7.74
N PHE A 138 14.86 -3.43 6.84
CA PHE A 138 15.30 -4.23 5.69
C PHE A 138 15.96 -5.54 6.13
N LYS A 139 16.80 -5.51 7.15
CA LYS A 139 17.46 -6.69 7.72
C LYS A 139 16.48 -7.71 8.31
N SER A 140 15.36 -7.27 8.88
CA SER A 140 14.35 -8.15 9.46
C SER A 140 13.49 -8.88 8.41
N ARG A 141 13.56 -8.47 7.13
CA ARG A 141 12.78 -9.09 6.04
C ARG A 141 13.34 -10.47 5.67
N PRO A 142 12.47 -11.39 5.21
CA PRO A 142 12.91 -12.66 4.65
C PRO A 142 13.97 -12.47 3.55
N LEU A 143 14.96 -13.37 3.46
CA LEU A 143 16.06 -13.28 2.49
C LEU A 143 15.55 -13.09 1.06
N ALA A 144 14.58 -13.91 0.63
CA ALA A 144 14.00 -13.79 -0.71
C ALA A 144 13.41 -12.41 -1.00
N SER A 145 12.78 -11.77 0.02
CA SER A 145 12.26 -10.40 -0.12
C SER A 145 13.36 -9.35 -0.18
N ARG A 146 14.50 -9.60 0.48
CA ARG A 146 15.68 -8.71 0.42
C ARG A 146 16.37 -8.81 -0.95
N ILE A 147 16.56 -10.03 -1.46
CA ILE A 147 17.11 -10.28 -2.81
C ILE A 147 16.18 -9.68 -3.87
N GLY A 148 14.86 -9.92 -3.76
CA GLY A 148 13.86 -9.38 -4.68
C GLY A 148 13.89 -7.83 -4.79
N ALA A 149 14.26 -7.14 -3.72
CA ALA A 149 14.41 -5.68 -3.76
C ALA A 149 15.55 -5.20 -4.68
N HIS A 150 16.57 -6.03 -4.92
CA HIS A 150 17.64 -5.77 -5.89
C HIS A 150 17.28 -6.23 -7.31
N ALA A 151 16.50 -7.31 -7.43
CA ALA A 151 16.21 -7.94 -8.72
C ALA A 151 15.07 -7.28 -9.48
N SER A 152 14.08 -6.71 -8.77
CA SER A 152 12.84 -6.24 -9.39
C SER A 152 12.73 -4.71 -9.40
N PRO A 153 12.78 -4.06 -10.58
CA PRO A 153 12.46 -2.64 -10.72
C PRO A 153 10.95 -2.44 -10.59
N GLN A 154 10.50 -2.07 -9.39
CA GLN A 154 9.07 -1.96 -9.09
C GLN A 154 8.38 -0.90 -9.97
N SER A 155 7.22 -1.24 -10.53
CA SER A 155 6.42 -0.41 -11.44
C SER A 155 7.04 -0.20 -12.84
N GLU A 156 8.06 -0.96 -13.19
CA GLU A 156 8.66 -0.98 -14.52
C GLU A 156 8.22 -2.24 -15.29
N LYS A 157 8.25 -2.15 -16.62
CA LYS A 157 8.04 -3.34 -17.46
C LYS A 157 9.25 -4.26 -17.37
N ILE A 158 9.01 -5.54 -17.34
CA ILE A 158 10.03 -6.56 -17.48
C ILE A 158 9.70 -7.42 -18.72
N ASP A 159 10.72 -7.83 -19.46
CA ASP A 159 10.53 -8.48 -20.75
C ASP A 159 9.88 -9.86 -20.62
N SER A 160 10.25 -10.62 -19.58
CA SER A 160 9.69 -11.93 -19.32
C SER A 160 9.88 -12.37 -17.86
N ARG A 161 9.23 -13.45 -17.50
CA ARG A 161 9.41 -14.10 -16.20
C ARG A 161 10.85 -14.62 -16.04
N GLU A 162 11.40 -15.21 -17.08
CA GLU A 162 12.77 -15.75 -17.12
C GLU A 162 13.79 -14.62 -16.88
N ALA A 163 13.56 -13.43 -17.44
CA ALA A 163 14.40 -12.27 -17.19
C ALA A 163 14.37 -11.83 -15.71
N LEU A 164 13.22 -11.92 -15.05
CA LEU A 164 13.11 -11.65 -13.62
C LEU A 164 13.84 -12.70 -12.78
N GLU A 165 13.66 -13.96 -13.12
CA GLU A 165 14.30 -15.09 -12.44
C GLU A 165 15.84 -15.03 -12.59
N ALA A 166 16.35 -14.66 -13.77
CA ALA A 166 17.78 -14.43 -13.99
C ALA A 166 18.32 -13.30 -13.11
N ARG A 167 17.64 -12.15 -13.06
CA ARG A 167 18.03 -11.03 -12.18
C ARG A 167 18.01 -11.43 -10.70
N PHE A 168 17.06 -12.26 -10.29
CA PHE A 168 16.99 -12.76 -8.92
C PHE A 168 18.18 -13.67 -8.60
N ALA A 169 18.53 -14.58 -9.52
CA ALA A 169 19.69 -15.47 -9.39
C ALA A 169 21.01 -14.67 -9.33
N ASP A 170 21.17 -13.66 -10.19
CA ASP A 170 22.33 -12.76 -10.19
C ASP A 170 22.45 -11.99 -8.87
N ALA A 171 21.35 -11.46 -8.36
CA ALA A 171 21.33 -10.76 -7.07
C ALA A 171 21.65 -11.73 -5.91
N GLN A 172 21.13 -12.96 -5.95
CA GLN A 172 21.43 -13.99 -4.96
C GLN A 172 22.92 -14.38 -5.00
N ALA A 173 23.49 -14.59 -6.19
CA ALA A 173 24.90 -14.91 -6.35
C ALA A 173 25.80 -13.77 -5.86
N LYS A 174 25.41 -12.51 -6.13
CA LYS A 174 26.18 -11.33 -5.75
C LYS A 174 26.18 -11.06 -4.25
N PHE A 175 25.04 -11.22 -3.58
CA PHE A 175 24.84 -10.75 -2.20
C PHE A 175 24.77 -11.88 -1.16
N GLY A 176 24.58 -13.13 -1.60
CA GLY A 176 24.47 -14.30 -0.70
C GLY A 176 23.33 -14.10 0.31
N ASP A 177 23.61 -14.45 1.55
CA ASP A 177 22.60 -14.44 2.63
C ASP A 177 22.45 -13.10 3.35
N ASN A 178 23.29 -12.12 3.02
CA ASN A 178 23.26 -10.82 3.69
C ASN A 178 23.27 -9.62 2.72
N PRO A 179 22.24 -9.51 1.84
CA PRO A 179 22.14 -8.38 0.92
C PRO A 179 21.99 -7.07 1.71
N PRO A 180 22.76 -6.02 1.35
CA PRO A 180 22.57 -4.69 1.92
C PRO A 180 21.23 -4.11 1.44
N ARG A 181 20.69 -3.12 2.13
CA ARG A 181 19.54 -2.39 1.64
C ARG A 181 19.93 -1.57 0.39
N PRO A 182 19.22 -1.71 -0.75
CA PRO A 182 19.47 -0.85 -1.89
C PRO A 182 19.10 0.61 -1.59
N ALA A 183 19.80 1.55 -2.17
CA ALA A 183 19.55 2.99 -1.96
C ALA A 183 18.12 3.43 -2.37
N HIS A 184 17.57 2.75 -3.37
CA HIS A 184 16.22 3.00 -3.87
C HIS A 184 15.11 2.34 -3.04
N TRP A 185 15.41 1.76 -1.89
CA TRP A 185 14.41 1.11 -1.03
C TRP A 185 14.46 1.66 0.39
N GLY A 186 13.31 1.94 0.98
CA GLY A 186 13.22 2.41 2.37
C GLY A 186 11.81 2.78 2.77
N GLY A 187 11.69 3.43 3.91
CA GLY A 187 10.42 3.77 4.53
C GLY A 187 9.97 5.19 4.27
N TYR A 188 8.66 5.34 4.28
CA TYR A 188 7.95 6.60 4.42
C TYR A 188 7.11 6.59 5.69
N VAL A 189 6.99 7.73 6.33
CA VAL A 189 6.00 8.01 7.38
C VAL A 189 4.99 9.01 6.83
N ILE A 190 3.71 8.73 7.05
CA ILE A 190 2.64 9.68 6.80
C ILE A 190 2.31 10.35 8.13
N VAL A 191 2.60 11.64 8.22
CA VAL A 191 2.32 12.51 9.35
C VAL A 191 0.91 13.05 9.18
N PRO A 192 -0.08 12.63 9.98
CA PRO A 192 -1.46 13.03 9.79
C PRO A 192 -1.64 14.52 10.00
N GLU A 193 -2.49 15.15 9.18
CA GLU A 193 -3.10 16.42 9.54
C GLU A 193 -4.28 16.18 10.50
N MET A 194 -4.29 16.91 11.59
CA MET A 194 -5.35 16.89 12.61
C MET A 194 -6.22 18.13 12.54
#